data_2b2553c51d62d33fbf54855f0f388572
#
_entry.id   2b2553c51d62d33fbf54855f0f388572
#
_cell.length_a   1.000
_cell.length_b   1.000
_cell.length_c   1.000
_cell.angle_alpha   90.00
_cell.angle_beta   90.00
_cell.angle_gamma   90.00
#
_symmetry.space_group_name_H-M   'P 1'
#
loop_
_entity.id
_entity.type
_entity.pdbx_description
1 polymer ?
#
loop_
_entity_poly.entity_id
_entity_poly.type
_entity_poly.pdbx_seq_one_letter_code
_entity_poly.pdbx_strand_id
1 'polypeptide(L)'
;HGVQRPARWRERGAGGRASAGRRSGVGGRGGSGGGEIARLASLAGPAYGLTTTIGRAHRDGFGGPEGVRRGKGELFDYLAAHGGTAFVPEADPTLAAMAAERPALKSVRCPLAGAERIESHLEGDYNRANIAAAAAVGRYFGIADGRIAAAIGSYIPDNNRSQRVMTERNTLIVDCYNANPSSMRASVENFLGEPLDGRTQRIFILGDMLELGAWSEEEHRAIAALAAGDPAARLMLVGREFARACAGSKLAQRAEFYPSRTELAAELERHPVGNALVLVKASHGIGLEHVIEKL
;
A
#
# COMPACT_ATOMS: atom_id res chain seq x y z
N HIS A 1 21.05 8.28 -11.65
CA HIS A 1 20.16 8.53 -12.80
C HIS A 1 19.75 7.18 -13.41
N GLY A 2 18.75 6.53 -12.86
CA GLY A 2 18.16 5.32 -13.40
C GLY A 2 16.82 5.66 -14.05
N VAL A 3 16.80 5.72 -15.36
CA VAL A 3 15.58 5.82 -16.16
C VAL A 3 14.83 4.51 -15.98
N GLN A 4 13.75 4.50 -15.20
CA GLN A 4 12.84 3.38 -15.15
C GLN A 4 12.19 3.23 -16.53
N ARG A 5 12.43 2.09 -17.19
CA ARG A 5 11.77 1.75 -18.45
C ARG A 5 10.26 1.66 -18.21
N PRO A 6 9.43 2.17 -19.13
CA PRO A 6 7.98 2.08 -19.01
C PRO A 6 7.57 0.60 -18.97
N ALA A 7 6.76 0.23 -17.99
CA ALA A 7 6.20 -1.11 -17.86
C ALA A 7 5.45 -1.48 -19.14
N ARG A 8 5.80 -2.61 -19.73
CA ARG A 8 5.10 -3.15 -20.91
C ARG A 8 3.63 -3.37 -20.54
N TRP A 9 2.75 -2.87 -21.37
CA TRP A 9 1.33 -3.14 -21.33
C TRP A 9 1.10 -4.65 -21.34
N ARG A 10 0.60 -5.23 -20.26
CA ARG A 10 0.02 -6.57 -20.27
C ARG A 10 -1.47 -6.39 -20.53
N GLU A 11 -1.90 -6.64 -21.75
CA GLU A 11 -3.30 -6.84 -22.09
C GLU A 11 -3.77 -8.14 -21.41
N ARG A 12 -4.49 -8.04 -20.32
CA ARG A 12 -5.29 -9.17 -19.81
C ARG A 12 -6.68 -9.01 -20.43
N GLY A 13 -6.94 -9.82 -21.44
CA GLY A 13 -8.24 -9.90 -22.09
C GLY A 13 -9.28 -10.46 -21.13
N ALA A 14 -10.22 -9.63 -20.69
CA ALA A 14 -11.49 -10.13 -20.19
C ALA A 14 -12.33 -10.55 -21.38
N GLY A 15 -12.53 -11.86 -21.55
CA GLY A 15 -13.40 -12.43 -22.60
C GLY A 15 -14.86 -12.08 -22.37
N GLY A 16 -15.30 -10.99 -22.96
CA GLY A 16 -16.68 -10.62 -23.19
C GLY A 16 -16.75 -10.00 -24.56
N ARG A 17 -17.68 -10.41 -25.41
CA ARG A 17 -17.86 -9.88 -26.75
C ARG A 17 -17.99 -8.35 -26.71
N ALA A 18 -16.88 -7.67 -26.92
CA ALA A 18 -16.87 -6.24 -27.19
C ALA A 18 -17.31 -6.03 -28.66
N SER A 19 -18.32 -5.21 -28.87
CA SER A 19 -18.62 -4.64 -30.17
C SER A 19 -17.37 -3.98 -30.74
N ALA A 20 -17.13 -4.18 -32.02
CA ALA A 20 -15.93 -3.70 -32.70
C ALA A 20 -15.62 -2.24 -32.38
N GLY A 21 -14.41 -1.97 -31.84
CA GLY A 21 -13.76 -0.66 -31.93
C GLY A 21 -13.21 -0.02 -30.68
N ARG A 22 -13.51 -0.44 -29.46
CA ARG A 22 -12.92 0.18 -28.24
C ARG A 22 -12.19 -0.85 -27.37
N ARG A 23 -10.87 -0.79 -27.39
CA ARG A 23 -10.04 -1.49 -26.41
C ARG A 23 -10.01 -0.66 -25.11
N SER A 24 -10.52 -1.22 -24.02
CA SER A 24 -10.42 -0.62 -22.68
C SER A 24 -9.15 -1.12 -22.02
N GLY A 25 -8.30 -0.21 -21.53
CA GLY A 25 -7.10 -0.54 -20.77
C GLY A 25 -7.18 0.07 -19.37
N VAL A 26 -6.69 -0.65 -18.37
CA VAL A 26 -6.46 -0.12 -17.03
C VAL A 26 -4.96 0.03 -16.82
N GLY A 27 -4.50 1.23 -16.48
CA GLY A 27 -3.10 1.52 -16.23
C GLY A 27 -2.90 2.15 -14.85
N GLY A 28 -2.02 1.58 -14.02
CA GLY A 28 -1.54 2.22 -12.81
C GLY A 28 -0.44 3.23 -13.13
N ARG A 29 -0.48 4.39 -12.49
CA ARG A 29 0.54 5.43 -12.59
C ARG A 29 0.82 5.97 -11.20
N GLY A 30 2.10 6.22 -10.90
CA GLY A 30 2.56 6.91 -9.71
C GLY A 30 3.35 8.14 -10.10
N GLY A 31 3.36 9.15 -9.24
CA GLY A 31 4.22 10.31 -9.35
C GLY A 31 4.90 10.55 -8.01
N SER A 32 6.15 10.97 -8.04
CA SER A 32 6.96 11.33 -6.88
C SER A 32 7.19 12.84 -6.75
N GLY A 33 6.75 13.63 -7.75
CA GLY A 33 6.89 15.08 -7.78
C GLY A 33 5.74 15.79 -8.50
N GLY A 34 5.68 17.11 -8.34
CA GLY A 34 4.69 17.96 -9.01
C GLY A 34 4.84 17.94 -10.53
N GLY A 35 3.72 17.95 -11.27
CA GLY A 35 3.68 17.93 -12.73
C GLY A 35 3.80 16.55 -13.37
N GLU A 36 4.23 15.53 -12.63
CA GLU A 36 4.39 14.18 -13.19
C GLU A 36 3.06 13.52 -13.54
N ILE A 37 2.06 13.64 -12.67
CA ILE A 37 0.74 13.04 -12.91
C ILE A 37 0.05 13.76 -14.07
N ALA A 38 0.14 15.09 -14.15
CA ALA A 38 -0.38 15.84 -15.29
C ALA A 38 0.24 15.39 -16.62
N ARG A 39 1.57 15.24 -16.64
CA ARG A 39 2.30 14.72 -17.82
C ARG A 39 1.86 13.31 -18.18
N LEU A 40 1.76 12.41 -17.22
CA LEU A 40 1.32 11.03 -17.45
C LEU A 40 -0.13 10.97 -17.92
N ALA A 41 -1.01 11.83 -17.38
CA ALA A 41 -2.40 11.93 -17.83
C ALA A 41 -2.48 12.45 -19.26
N SER A 42 -1.69 13.48 -19.64
CA SER A 42 -1.67 13.99 -21.00
C SER A 42 -1.19 12.95 -22.03
N LEU A 43 -0.27 12.06 -21.64
CA LEU A 43 0.22 10.98 -22.51
C LEU A 43 -0.78 9.81 -22.62
N ALA A 44 -1.46 9.49 -21.51
CA ALA A 44 -2.38 8.34 -21.46
C ALA A 44 -3.79 8.67 -21.98
N GLY A 45 -4.20 9.93 -21.93
CA GLY A 45 -5.54 10.38 -22.35
C GLY A 45 -6.68 9.70 -21.56
N PRO A 46 -6.65 9.63 -20.19
CA PRO A 46 -7.63 8.84 -19.46
C PRO A 46 -9.01 9.47 -19.53
N ALA A 47 -10.03 8.66 -19.86
CA ALA A 47 -11.44 9.04 -19.75
C ALA A 47 -11.96 8.85 -18.31
N TYR A 48 -11.32 7.99 -17.54
CA TYR A 48 -11.65 7.67 -16.15
C TYR A 48 -10.40 7.69 -15.29
N GLY A 49 -10.52 8.10 -14.04
CA GLY A 49 -9.40 8.10 -13.10
C GLY A 49 -9.83 7.74 -11.69
N LEU A 50 -8.91 7.15 -10.95
CA LEU A 50 -9.07 6.82 -9.54
C LEU A 50 -7.78 7.23 -8.81
N THR A 51 -7.92 8.04 -7.76
CA THR A 51 -6.88 8.24 -6.76
C THR A 51 -7.30 7.49 -5.49
N THR A 52 -6.49 6.54 -5.03
CA THR A 52 -6.88 5.65 -3.94
C THR A 52 -6.83 6.31 -2.57
N THR A 53 -5.82 7.14 -2.32
CA THR A 53 -5.64 7.88 -1.06
C THR A 53 -4.66 9.04 -1.20
N ILE A 54 -4.80 10.04 -0.32
CA ILE A 54 -3.81 11.11 -0.10
C ILE A 54 -2.95 10.72 1.11
N GLY A 55 -2.03 9.77 0.91
CA GLY A 55 -1.12 9.33 1.97
C GLY A 55 0.03 10.32 2.23
N ARG A 56 0.83 10.01 3.28
CA ARG A 56 2.04 10.78 3.65
C ARG A 56 3.29 10.37 2.85
N ALA A 57 3.13 9.64 1.73
CA ALA A 57 4.23 9.21 0.88
C ALA A 57 4.80 10.35 0.03
N HIS A 58 6.08 10.24 -0.36
CA HIS A 58 6.77 11.15 -1.29
C HIS A 58 6.76 12.63 -0.88
N ARG A 59 6.78 12.92 0.43
CA ARG A 59 6.72 14.29 0.95
C ARG A 59 7.84 15.18 0.41
N ASP A 60 9.05 14.65 0.28
CA ASP A 60 10.21 15.40 -0.22
C ASP A 60 10.03 15.81 -1.68
N GLY A 61 9.61 14.87 -2.54
CA GLY A 61 9.40 15.13 -3.97
C GLY A 61 8.26 16.12 -4.25
N PHE A 62 7.26 16.17 -3.38
CA PHE A 62 6.12 17.08 -3.52
C PHE A 62 6.23 18.36 -2.68
N GLY A 63 7.26 18.51 -1.83
CA GLY A 63 7.39 19.68 -0.95
C GLY A 63 6.38 19.74 0.19
N GLY A 64 6.02 18.58 0.76
CA GLY A 64 5.14 18.46 1.92
C GLY A 64 3.70 18.01 1.61
N PRO A 65 2.82 17.95 2.63
CA PRO A 65 1.46 17.42 2.49
C PRO A 65 0.61 18.13 1.44
N GLU A 66 0.71 19.46 1.38
CA GLU A 66 -0.03 20.27 0.41
C GLU A 66 0.49 20.03 -1.02
N GLY A 67 1.79 19.80 -1.17
CA GLY A 67 2.38 19.41 -2.45
C GLY A 67 1.87 18.05 -2.92
N VAL A 68 1.75 17.06 -2.02
CA VAL A 68 1.16 15.75 -2.33
C VAL A 68 -0.29 15.92 -2.79
N ARG A 69 -1.08 16.75 -2.08
CA ARG A 69 -2.46 17.05 -2.45
C ARG A 69 -2.56 17.67 -3.85
N ARG A 70 -1.74 18.70 -4.14
CA ARG A 70 -1.69 19.32 -5.47
C ARG A 70 -1.30 18.33 -6.56
N GLY A 71 -0.20 17.58 -6.36
CA GLY A 71 0.29 16.64 -7.37
C GLY A 71 -0.74 15.53 -7.68
N LYS A 72 -1.37 14.96 -6.66
CA LYS A 72 -2.44 13.98 -6.89
C LYS A 72 -3.70 14.59 -7.48
N GLY A 73 -3.97 15.88 -7.21
CA GLY A 73 -5.04 16.66 -7.79
C GLY A 73 -4.92 16.86 -9.30
N GLU A 74 -3.71 16.78 -9.85
CA GLU A 74 -3.44 16.91 -11.29
C GLU A 74 -4.26 15.94 -12.16
N LEU A 75 -4.54 14.72 -11.63
CA LEU A 75 -5.43 13.79 -12.32
C LEU A 75 -6.87 14.34 -12.39
N PHE A 76 -7.36 14.93 -11.31
CA PHE A 76 -8.71 15.51 -11.27
C PHE A 76 -8.81 16.75 -12.17
N ASP A 77 -7.76 17.58 -12.21
CA ASP A 77 -7.67 18.73 -13.10
C ASP A 77 -7.72 18.31 -14.57
N TYR A 78 -6.95 17.26 -14.92
CA TYR A 78 -6.97 16.71 -16.25
C TYR A 78 -8.36 16.18 -16.63
N LEU A 79 -8.99 15.37 -15.80
CA LEU A 79 -10.32 14.81 -16.05
C LEU A 79 -11.38 15.91 -16.15
N ALA A 80 -11.34 16.93 -15.31
CA ALA A 80 -12.26 18.07 -15.38
C ALA A 80 -12.13 18.82 -16.71
N ALA A 81 -10.89 19.06 -17.16
CA ALA A 81 -10.62 19.78 -18.42
C ALA A 81 -11.02 18.98 -19.68
N HIS A 82 -11.04 17.64 -19.61
CA HIS A 82 -11.30 16.77 -20.76
C HIS A 82 -12.66 16.03 -20.68
N GLY A 83 -13.55 16.44 -19.77
CA GLY A 83 -14.89 15.84 -19.62
C GLY A 83 -14.88 14.41 -19.09
N GLY A 84 -13.78 13.99 -18.47
CA GLY A 84 -13.59 12.67 -17.88
C GLY A 84 -14.33 12.50 -16.54
N THR A 85 -14.25 11.31 -15.96
CA THR A 85 -14.92 10.94 -14.71
C THR A 85 -13.91 10.43 -13.69
N ALA A 86 -13.96 10.96 -12.46
CA ALA A 86 -13.16 10.48 -11.34
C ALA A 86 -13.97 9.53 -10.45
N PHE A 87 -13.38 8.41 -10.06
CA PHE A 87 -13.86 7.59 -8.96
C PHE A 87 -13.26 8.12 -7.66
N VAL A 88 -14.11 8.43 -6.68
CA VAL A 88 -13.71 9.11 -5.44
C VAL A 88 -14.02 8.22 -4.24
N PRO A 89 -13.00 7.62 -3.60
CA PRO A 89 -13.18 6.82 -2.39
C PRO A 89 -13.75 7.64 -1.22
N GLU A 90 -14.83 7.16 -0.61
CA GLU A 90 -15.40 7.78 0.60
C GLU A 90 -14.50 7.62 1.83
N ALA A 91 -13.61 6.64 1.83
CA ALA A 91 -12.66 6.41 2.91
C ALA A 91 -11.65 7.56 3.12
N ASP A 92 -11.47 8.42 2.13
CA ASP A 92 -10.55 9.55 2.21
C ASP A 92 -11.31 10.88 1.97
N PRO A 93 -11.72 11.58 3.05
CA PRO A 93 -12.46 12.85 2.93
C PRO A 93 -11.69 13.94 2.20
N THR A 94 -10.33 13.85 2.16
CA THR A 94 -9.51 14.80 1.40
C THR A 94 -9.78 14.67 -0.09
N LEU A 95 -9.92 13.44 -0.61
CA LEU A 95 -10.25 13.20 -2.02
C LEU A 95 -11.64 13.74 -2.37
N ALA A 96 -12.62 13.59 -1.47
CA ALA A 96 -13.96 14.13 -1.66
C ALA A 96 -13.94 15.67 -1.73
N ALA A 97 -13.19 16.32 -0.83
CA ALA A 97 -13.01 17.77 -0.84
C ALA A 97 -12.32 18.24 -2.13
N MET A 98 -11.25 17.57 -2.55
CA MET A 98 -10.53 17.88 -3.79
C MET A 98 -11.41 17.74 -5.04
N ALA A 99 -12.30 16.75 -5.08
CA ALA A 99 -13.26 16.61 -6.17
C ALA A 99 -14.30 17.74 -6.16
N ALA A 100 -14.82 18.13 -4.98
CA ALA A 100 -15.78 19.22 -4.82
C ALA A 100 -15.23 20.59 -5.23
N GLU A 101 -13.91 20.82 -5.11
CA GLU A 101 -13.24 22.04 -5.58
C GLU A 101 -13.24 22.21 -7.11
N ARG A 102 -13.68 21.19 -7.85
CA ARG A 102 -13.66 21.14 -9.33
C ARG A 102 -15.06 20.94 -9.89
N PRO A 103 -15.87 21.99 -10.03
CA PRO A 103 -17.28 21.87 -10.44
C PRO A 103 -17.49 21.20 -11.82
N ALA A 104 -16.49 21.27 -12.70
CA ALA A 104 -16.55 20.63 -14.02
C ALA A 104 -16.20 19.11 -13.98
N LEU A 105 -15.70 18.61 -12.85
CA LEU A 105 -15.33 17.21 -12.70
C LEU A 105 -16.57 16.33 -12.49
N LYS A 106 -16.78 15.39 -13.38
CA LYS A 106 -17.75 14.31 -13.13
C LYS A 106 -17.14 13.35 -12.10
N SER A 107 -17.88 13.04 -11.03
CA SER A 107 -17.39 12.14 -9.99
C SER A 107 -18.38 11.02 -9.70
N VAL A 108 -17.85 9.85 -9.42
CA VAL A 108 -18.55 8.66 -8.92
C VAL A 108 -18.00 8.33 -7.54
N ARG A 109 -18.87 8.33 -6.54
CA ARG A 109 -18.48 7.96 -5.17
C ARG A 109 -18.24 6.45 -5.07
N CYS A 110 -17.22 6.07 -4.32
CA CYS A 110 -16.91 4.68 -4.00
C CYS A 110 -17.23 4.45 -2.51
N PRO A 111 -18.49 4.07 -2.19
CA PRO A 111 -18.92 3.91 -0.80
C PRO A 111 -18.25 2.69 -0.16
N LEU A 112 -17.89 2.80 1.12
CA LEU A 112 -17.41 1.66 1.91
C LEU A 112 -18.52 0.64 2.19
N ALA A 113 -19.77 1.11 2.25
CA ALA A 113 -20.92 0.27 2.53
C ALA A 113 -21.06 -0.87 1.50
N GLY A 114 -21.13 -2.10 2.00
CA GLY A 114 -21.22 -3.32 1.20
C GLY A 114 -19.88 -3.93 0.81
N ALA A 115 -18.76 -3.22 0.93
CA ALA A 115 -17.44 -3.79 0.69
C ALA A 115 -17.05 -4.83 1.76
N GLU A 116 -17.56 -4.67 2.98
CA GLU A 116 -17.39 -5.61 4.08
C GLU A 116 -18.02 -6.99 3.84
N ARG A 117 -18.95 -7.07 2.88
CA ARG A 117 -19.63 -8.33 2.51
C ARG A 117 -18.94 -9.09 1.41
N ILE A 118 -17.91 -8.50 0.81
CA ILE A 118 -17.13 -9.14 -0.25
C ILE A 118 -15.97 -9.88 0.39
N GLU A 119 -16.02 -11.20 0.37
CA GLU A 119 -14.91 -12.05 0.79
C GLU A 119 -13.69 -11.79 -0.09
N SER A 120 -12.51 -11.73 0.53
CA SER A 120 -11.26 -11.36 -0.17
C SER A 120 -10.06 -11.92 0.59
N HIS A 121 -9.00 -12.25 -0.14
CA HIS A 121 -7.68 -12.59 0.41
C HIS A 121 -6.82 -11.36 0.74
N LEU A 122 -7.39 -10.15 0.59
CA LEU A 122 -6.70 -8.91 0.94
C LEU A 122 -6.84 -8.65 2.44
N GLU A 123 -5.74 -8.66 3.15
CA GLU A 123 -5.67 -8.41 4.59
C GLU A 123 -5.72 -6.91 4.92
N GLY A 124 -6.36 -6.59 6.02
CA GLY A 124 -6.36 -5.27 6.64
C GLY A 124 -7.46 -4.31 6.18
N ASP A 125 -7.91 -3.46 7.11
CA ASP A 125 -9.01 -2.51 6.90
C ASP A 125 -8.76 -1.50 5.76
N TYR A 126 -7.49 -1.13 5.52
CA TYR A 126 -7.15 -0.23 4.41
C TYR A 126 -7.45 -0.85 3.04
N ASN A 127 -7.48 -2.18 2.91
CA ASN A 127 -7.89 -2.85 1.69
C ASN A 127 -9.40 -2.81 1.45
N ARG A 128 -10.22 -2.56 2.46
CA ARG A 128 -11.65 -2.33 2.28
C ARG A 128 -11.94 -1.15 1.37
N ALA A 129 -11.16 -0.08 1.47
CA ALA A 129 -11.27 1.05 0.56
C ALA A 129 -10.91 0.67 -0.89
N ASN A 130 -9.89 -0.18 -1.09
CA ASN A 130 -9.52 -0.68 -2.41
C ASN A 130 -10.60 -1.60 -2.99
N ILE A 131 -11.18 -2.49 -2.17
CA ILE A 131 -12.31 -3.36 -2.54
C ILE A 131 -13.53 -2.51 -2.94
N ALA A 132 -13.86 -1.51 -2.13
CA ALA A 132 -14.97 -0.59 -2.39
C ALA A 132 -14.79 0.17 -3.72
N ALA A 133 -13.58 0.65 -3.98
CA ALA A 133 -13.26 1.32 -5.23
C ALA A 133 -13.38 0.36 -6.43
N ALA A 134 -12.84 -0.86 -6.33
CA ALA A 134 -12.94 -1.86 -7.38
C ALA A 134 -14.41 -2.25 -7.66
N ALA A 135 -15.21 -2.43 -6.61
CA ALA A 135 -16.63 -2.72 -6.75
C ALA A 135 -17.42 -1.56 -7.40
N ALA A 136 -17.15 -0.32 -6.99
CA ALA A 136 -17.79 0.85 -7.58
C ALA A 136 -17.46 1.00 -9.07
N VAL A 137 -16.20 0.78 -9.44
CA VAL A 137 -15.77 0.76 -10.85
C VAL A 137 -16.49 -0.35 -11.62
N GLY A 138 -16.55 -1.57 -11.08
CA GLY A 138 -17.24 -2.69 -11.70
C GLY A 138 -18.73 -2.39 -11.95
N ARG A 139 -19.43 -1.88 -10.94
CA ARG A 139 -20.85 -1.48 -11.05
C ARG A 139 -21.06 -0.38 -12.08
N TYR A 140 -20.20 0.63 -12.10
CA TYR A 140 -20.28 1.71 -13.07
C TYR A 140 -20.21 1.20 -14.51
N PHE A 141 -19.41 0.17 -14.77
CA PHE A 141 -19.32 -0.47 -16.09
C PHE A 141 -20.33 -1.62 -16.30
N GLY A 142 -21.36 -1.73 -15.45
CA GLY A 142 -22.46 -2.67 -15.63
C GLY A 142 -22.12 -4.12 -15.29
N ILE A 143 -21.06 -4.38 -14.51
CA ILE A 143 -20.73 -5.73 -14.07
C ILE A 143 -21.63 -6.09 -12.88
N ALA A 144 -22.29 -7.25 -12.94
CA ALA A 144 -23.16 -7.73 -11.88
C ALA A 144 -22.38 -7.99 -10.57
N ASP A 145 -22.99 -7.67 -9.43
CA ASP A 145 -22.34 -7.77 -8.10
C ASP A 145 -21.76 -9.16 -7.79
N GLY A 146 -22.44 -10.24 -8.19
CA GLY A 146 -21.90 -11.59 -8.03
C GLY A 146 -20.60 -11.84 -8.79
N ARG A 147 -20.45 -11.26 -9.99
CA ARG A 147 -19.20 -11.33 -10.75
C ARG A 147 -18.10 -10.46 -10.17
N ILE A 148 -18.48 -9.29 -9.64
CA ILE A 148 -17.54 -8.40 -8.92
C ILE A 148 -17.01 -9.12 -7.69
N ALA A 149 -17.89 -9.68 -6.86
CA ALA A 149 -17.52 -10.42 -5.66
C ALA A 149 -16.63 -11.63 -5.98
N ALA A 150 -16.98 -12.43 -6.99
CA ALA A 150 -16.16 -13.56 -7.43
C ALA A 150 -14.77 -13.13 -7.92
N ALA A 151 -14.66 -12.02 -8.66
CA ALA A 151 -13.38 -11.52 -9.16
C ALA A 151 -12.50 -11.00 -8.02
N ILE A 152 -13.06 -10.29 -7.05
CA ILE A 152 -12.34 -9.80 -5.87
C ILE A 152 -11.95 -10.96 -4.97
N GLY A 153 -12.86 -11.91 -4.71
CA GLY A 153 -12.60 -13.07 -3.88
C GLY A 153 -11.56 -14.03 -4.44
N SER A 154 -11.45 -14.12 -5.77
CA SER A 154 -10.41 -14.94 -6.43
C SER A 154 -9.05 -14.27 -6.56
N TYR A 155 -8.95 -12.98 -6.23
CA TYR A 155 -7.69 -12.26 -6.31
C TYR A 155 -6.79 -12.63 -5.13
N ILE A 156 -5.69 -13.30 -5.43
CA ILE A 156 -4.65 -13.62 -4.46
C ILE A 156 -3.48 -12.64 -4.70
N PRO A 157 -3.08 -11.84 -3.70
CA PRO A 157 -1.89 -11.00 -3.81
C PRO A 157 -0.65 -11.86 -4.08
N ASP A 158 0.10 -11.54 -5.12
CA ASP A 158 1.33 -12.23 -5.51
C ASP A 158 2.52 -11.25 -5.64
N ASN A 159 2.34 -10.05 -5.13
CA ASN A 159 3.25 -8.93 -5.34
C ASN A 159 3.76 -8.31 -4.04
N ASN A 160 3.85 -9.10 -2.98
CA ASN A 160 4.29 -8.68 -1.64
C ASN A 160 3.49 -7.49 -1.07
N ARG A 161 2.18 -7.44 -1.39
CA ARG A 161 1.25 -6.45 -0.83
C ARG A 161 0.22 -7.15 0.02
N SER A 162 0.38 -7.08 1.35
CA SER A 162 -0.52 -7.68 2.33
C SER A 162 -0.83 -9.17 2.02
N GLN A 163 0.18 -9.89 1.58
CA GLN A 163 0.07 -11.28 1.18
C GLN A 163 0.22 -12.17 2.41
N ARG A 164 -0.78 -13.03 2.69
CA ARG A 164 -0.65 -14.08 3.70
C ARG A 164 0.08 -15.28 3.11
N VAL A 165 1.16 -15.70 3.75
CA VAL A 165 1.99 -16.84 3.35
C VAL A 165 2.10 -17.79 4.53
N MET A 166 1.74 -19.05 4.30
CA MET A 166 1.93 -20.15 5.26
C MET A 166 3.24 -20.85 4.92
N THR A 167 4.21 -20.81 5.84
CA THR A 167 5.41 -21.63 5.76
C THR A 167 5.24 -22.88 6.64
N GLU A 168 6.19 -23.80 6.60
CA GLU A 168 6.18 -24.97 7.48
C GLU A 168 6.18 -24.57 8.97
N ARG A 169 6.78 -23.42 9.30
CA ARG A 169 7.01 -22.99 10.68
C ARG A 169 6.14 -21.84 11.12
N ASN A 170 5.73 -20.96 10.20
CA ASN A 170 5.14 -19.66 10.54
C ASN A 170 3.94 -19.30 9.66
N THR A 171 3.17 -18.32 10.12
CA THR A 171 2.21 -17.58 9.30
C THR A 171 2.77 -16.17 9.08
N LEU A 172 2.97 -15.77 7.83
CA LEU A 172 3.55 -14.48 7.47
C LEU A 172 2.48 -13.58 6.85
N ILE A 173 2.53 -12.29 7.18
CA ILE A 173 1.88 -11.22 6.42
C ILE A 173 2.99 -10.44 5.75
N VAL A 174 3.14 -10.60 4.43
CA VAL A 174 4.21 -10.01 3.63
C VAL A 174 3.70 -8.76 2.92
N ASP A 175 4.31 -7.61 3.22
CA ASP A 175 3.95 -6.31 2.65
C ASP A 175 5.21 -5.49 2.31
N CYS A 176 6.09 -6.08 1.47
CA CYS A 176 7.41 -5.55 1.14
C CYS A 176 7.47 -4.77 -0.18
N TYR A 177 6.33 -4.49 -0.82
CA TYR A 177 6.31 -3.75 -2.08
C TYR A 177 6.70 -2.29 -1.91
N ASN A 178 6.20 -1.62 -0.87
CA ASN A 178 6.57 -0.26 -0.50
C ASN A 178 6.16 0.04 0.95
N ALA A 179 6.87 1.00 1.57
CA ALA A 179 6.56 1.48 2.90
C ALA A 179 6.58 3.01 2.94
N ASN A 180 5.57 3.57 3.58
CA ASN A 180 5.47 4.96 3.96
C ASN A 180 4.74 5.06 5.30
N PRO A 181 4.78 6.20 6.01
CA PRO A 181 4.23 6.30 7.36
C PRO A 181 2.78 5.85 7.49
N SER A 182 1.92 6.20 6.52
CA SER A 182 0.50 5.81 6.55
C SER A 182 0.31 4.30 6.37
N SER A 183 1.00 3.70 5.40
CA SER A 183 0.90 2.26 5.15
C SER A 183 1.57 1.42 6.23
N MET A 184 2.69 1.89 6.81
CA MET A 184 3.35 1.22 7.94
C MET A 184 2.43 1.22 9.16
N ARG A 185 1.86 2.39 9.51
CA ARG A 185 0.92 2.51 10.62
C ARG A 185 -0.27 1.56 10.45
N ALA A 186 -0.95 1.64 9.30
CA ALA A 186 -2.10 0.80 9.03
C ALA A 186 -1.77 -0.70 9.11
N SER A 187 -0.63 -1.14 8.55
CA SER A 187 -0.21 -2.54 8.64
C SER A 187 0.10 -2.97 10.07
N VAL A 188 0.78 -2.12 10.86
CA VAL A 188 1.09 -2.43 12.26
C VAL A 188 -0.18 -2.46 13.12
N GLU A 189 -1.09 -1.49 12.96
CA GLU A 189 -2.37 -1.45 13.68
C GLU A 189 -3.23 -2.70 13.38
N ASN A 190 -3.36 -3.06 12.10
CA ASN A 190 -4.08 -4.26 11.71
C ASN A 190 -3.44 -5.51 12.31
N PHE A 191 -2.11 -5.62 12.20
CA PHE A 191 -1.38 -6.78 12.69
C PHE A 191 -1.46 -6.93 14.22
N LEU A 192 -1.52 -5.83 14.97
CA LEU A 192 -1.77 -5.86 16.42
C LEU A 192 -3.14 -6.45 16.75
N GLY A 193 -4.15 -6.21 15.90
CA GLY A 193 -5.51 -6.75 16.04
C GLY A 193 -5.67 -8.20 15.54
N GLU A 194 -4.69 -8.73 14.78
CA GLU A 194 -4.78 -10.11 14.27
C GLU A 194 -4.71 -11.15 15.40
N PRO A 195 -5.59 -12.17 15.41
CA PRO A 195 -5.46 -13.28 16.34
C PRO A 195 -4.21 -14.10 16.02
N LEU A 196 -3.59 -14.67 17.03
CA LEU A 196 -2.40 -15.54 16.85
C LEU A 196 -2.75 -16.85 16.11
N ASP A 197 -4.01 -17.25 16.09
CA ASP A 197 -4.53 -18.41 15.35
C ASP A 197 -3.70 -19.69 15.56
N GLY A 198 -3.48 -20.02 16.84
CA GLY A 198 -2.67 -21.17 17.27
C GLY A 198 -1.16 -20.94 17.26
N ARG A 199 -0.66 -19.80 16.83
CA ARG A 199 0.75 -19.39 16.96
C ARG A 199 1.03 -18.94 18.41
N THR A 200 2.28 -19.06 18.83
CA THR A 200 2.67 -18.76 20.21
C THR A 200 3.25 -17.36 20.39
N GLN A 201 3.64 -16.70 19.31
CA GLN A 201 4.28 -15.40 19.35
C GLN A 201 3.96 -14.53 18.15
N ARG A 202 4.00 -13.22 18.38
CA ARG A 202 3.90 -12.18 17.33
C ARG A 202 5.27 -11.57 17.08
N ILE A 203 5.63 -11.41 15.81
CA ILE A 203 6.92 -10.84 15.42
C ILE A 203 6.70 -9.75 14.39
N PHE A 204 7.30 -8.60 14.62
CA PHE A 204 7.41 -7.53 13.64
C PHE A 204 8.81 -7.55 13.02
N ILE A 205 8.90 -7.66 11.71
CA ILE A 205 10.10 -7.44 10.92
C ILE A 205 9.85 -6.20 10.07
N LEU A 206 10.32 -5.06 10.54
CA LEU A 206 10.03 -3.76 9.90
C LEU A 206 11.33 -3.15 9.38
N GLY A 207 11.37 -2.87 8.07
CA GLY A 207 12.51 -2.20 7.44
C GLY A 207 12.24 -0.71 7.18
N ASP A 208 13.30 0.03 6.92
CA ASP A 208 13.25 1.47 6.73
C ASP A 208 12.22 1.92 5.70
N MET A 209 11.61 3.05 5.99
CA MET A 209 10.80 3.84 5.06
C MET A 209 11.72 4.83 4.34
N LEU A 210 11.89 4.66 3.04
CA LEU A 210 12.73 5.53 2.22
C LEU A 210 11.99 6.81 1.80
N GLU A 211 12.72 7.82 1.35
CA GLU A 211 12.19 9.07 0.79
C GLU A 211 11.38 9.93 1.79
N LEU A 212 11.73 9.90 3.07
CA LEU A 212 11.06 10.70 4.11
C LEU A 212 11.81 12.01 4.45
N GLY A 213 13.08 12.16 4.04
CA GLY A 213 13.90 13.32 4.31
C GLY A 213 13.93 13.71 5.79
N ALA A 214 13.65 14.97 6.08
CA ALA A 214 13.67 15.50 7.46
C ALA A 214 12.65 14.85 8.40
N TRP A 215 11.63 14.17 7.88
CA TRP A 215 10.59 13.49 8.68
C TRP A 215 10.98 12.06 9.08
N SER A 216 12.10 11.54 8.56
CA SER A 216 12.49 10.15 8.72
C SER A 216 12.56 9.73 10.19
N GLU A 217 13.25 10.49 11.03
CA GLU A 217 13.46 10.14 12.42
C GLU A 217 12.16 10.07 13.24
N GLU A 218 11.29 11.08 13.06
CA GLU A 218 10.00 11.14 13.76
C GLU A 218 9.09 9.98 13.37
N GLU A 219 8.95 9.73 12.07
CA GLU A 219 8.04 8.71 11.54
C GLU A 219 8.53 7.28 11.88
N HIS A 220 9.83 7.00 11.79
CA HIS A 220 10.38 5.70 12.20
C HIS A 220 10.19 5.46 13.71
N ARG A 221 10.43 6.49 14.54
CA ARG A 221 10.22 6.40 15.99
C ARG A 221 8.74 6.13 16.31
N ALA A 222 7.81 6.80 15.62
CA ALA A 222 6.38 6.61 15.81
C ALA A 222 5.93 5.19 15.45
N ILE A 223 6.44 4.61 14.37
CA ILE A 223 6.13 3.23 13.97
C ILE A 223 6.72 2.22 14.96
N ALA A 224 7.98 2.41 15.38
CA ALA A 224 8.61 1.53 16.36
C ALA A 224 7.86 1.55 17.70
N ALA A 225 7.42 2.74 18.15
CA ALA A 225 6.64 2.89 19.37
C ALA A 225 5.27 2.20 19.27
N LEU A 226 4.61 2.30 18.13
CA LEU A 226 3.34 1.64 17.86
C LEU A 226 3.48 0.11 17.93
N ALA A 227 4.48 -0.46 17.26
CA ALA A 227 4.74 -1.89 17.26
C ALA A 227 5.15 -2.40 18.67
N ALA A 228 5.86 -1.58 19.45
CA ALA A 228 6.22 -1.88 20.84
C ALA A 228 5.03 -1.83 21.79
N GLY A 229 3.84 -1.41 21.35
CA GLY A 229 2.59 -1.43 22.12
C GLY A 229 2.15 -2.84 22.53
N ASP A 230 2.56 -3.89 21.82
CA ASP A 230 2.46 -5.27 22.28
C ASP A 230 3.74 -5.67 23.01
N PRO A 231 3.74 -5.75 24.36
CA PRO A 231 4.95 -6.04 25.13
C PRO A 231 5.47 -7.48 24.94
N ALA A 232 4.60 -8.39 24.46
CA ALA A 232 4.97 -9.78 24.20
C ALA A 232 5.53 -9.99 22.78
N ALA A 233 5.33 -9.06 21.86
CA ALA A 233 5.81 -9.19 20.50
C ALA A 233 7.33 -9.02 20.42
N ARG A 234 7.99 -9.77 19.56
CA ARG A 234 9.39 -9.55 19.20
C ARG A 234 9.49 -8.48 18.11
N LEU A 235 10.41 -7.52 18.26
CA LEU A 235 10.60 -6.40 17.36
C LEU A 235 11.96 -6.49 16.69
N MET A 236 11.99 -6.76 15.39
CA MET A 236 13.19 -6.85 14.56
C MET A 236 13.16 -5.69 13.56
N LEU A 237 13.97 -4.67 13.78
CA LEU A 237 14.01 -3.44 12.99
C LEU A 237 15.23 -3.43 12.08
N VAL A 238 15.01 -3.18 10.79
CA VAL A 238 16.02 -3.33 9.75
C VAL A 238 16.29 -2.01 9.05
N GLY A 239 17.54 -1.58 9.10
CA GLY A 239 18.00 -0.36 8.45
C GLY A 239 18.54 0.68 9.42
N ARG A 240 19.18 1.69 8.85
CA ARG A 240 19.86 2.74 9.61
C ARG A 240 18.92 3.79 10.19
N GLU A 241 17.79 4.01 9.51
CA GLU A 241 16.84 5.04 9.92
C GLU A 241 16.10 4.61 11.19
N PHE A 242 15.67 3.34 11.30
CA PHE A 242 15.12 2.81 12.54
C PHE A 242 16.14 2.85 13.67
N ALA A 243 17.36 2.42 13.43
CA ALA A 243 18.41 2.42 14.44
C ALA A 243 18.68 3.85 14.97
N ARG A 244 18.76 4.83 14.07
CA ARG A 244 18.94 6.25 14.43
C ARG A 244 17.75 6.80 15.20
N ALA A 245 16.53 6.54 14.73
CA ALA A 245 15.30 7.06 15.31
C ALA A 245 15.05 6.54 16.74
N CYS A 246 15.51 5.33 17.05
CA CYS A 246 15.31 4.70 18.34
C CYS A 246 16.49 4.92 19.31
N ALA A 247 17.63 5.43 18.84
CA ALA A 247 18.82 5.64 19.66
C ALA A 247 18.52 6.49 20.91
N GLY A 248 19.09 6.10 22.05
CA GLY A 248 18.92 6.82 23.32
C GLY A 248 17.52 6.75 23.95
N SER A 249 16.59 6.01 23.35
CA SER A 249 15.23 5.84 23.86
C SER A 249 15.00 4.45 24.48
N LYS A 250 13.87 4.26 25.17
CA LYS A 250 13.46 2.92 25.67
C LYS A 250 13.28 1.90 24.55
N LEU A 251 13.00 2.35 23.33
CA LEU A 251 12.88 1.49 22.14
C LEU A 251 14.21 0.82 21.78
N ALA A 252 15.35 1.46 22.07
CA ALA A 252 16.68 0.87 21.87
C ALA A 252 16.92 -0.42 22.67
N GLN A 253 16.23 -0.57 23.81
CA GLN A 253 16.32 -1.77 24.65
C GLN A 253 15.21 -2.78 24.35
N ARG A 254 14.17 -2.36 23.65
CA ARG A 254 12.95 -3.15 23.37
C ARG A 254 13.02 -3.87 22.03
N ALA A 255 13.78 -3.36 21.07
CA ALA A 255 13.89 -3.87 19.72
C ALA A 255 15.29 -4.41 19.41
N GLU A 256 15.34 -5.35 18.48
CA GLU A 256 16.56 -5.83 17.88
C GLU A 256 16.82 -5.05 16.59
N PHE A 257 18.05 -4.58 16.38
CA PHE A 257 18.40 -3.75 15.23
C PHE A 257 19.37 -4.48 14.31
N TYR A 258 19.03 -4.50 13.04
CA TYR A 258 19.84 -5.10 11.99
C TYR A 258 20.19 -4.03 10.96
N PRO A 259 21.49 -3.80 10.65
CA PRO A 259 21.91 -2.78 9.70
C PRO A 259 21.33 -3.00 8.30
N SER A 260 21.13 -4.26 7.91
CA SER A 260 20.54 -4.63 6.62
C SER A 260 19.80 -5.98 6.69
N ARG A 261 19.14 -6.34 5.60
CA ARG A 261 18.52 -7.67 5.41
C ARG A 261 19.52 -8.82 5.52
N THR A 262 20.79 -8.58 5.20
CA THR A 262 21.82 -9.62 5.23
C THR A 262 22.12 -10.06 6.67
N GLU A 263 22.27 -9.11 7.58
CA GLU A 263 22.46 -9.39 9.00
C GLU A 263 21.22 -10.03 9.63
N LEU A 264 20.02 -9.57 9.23
CA LEU A 264 18.78 -10.21 9.65
C LEU A 264 18.70 -11.66 9.15
N ALA A 265 19.01 -11.92 7.87
CA ALA A 265 19.01 -13.28 7.31
C ALA A 265 19.99 -14.20 8.06
N ALA A 266 21.20 -13.72 8.35
CA ALA A 266 22.18 -14.46 9.13
C ALA A 266 21.70 -14.75 10.56
N GLU A 267 20.95 -13.83 11.18
CA GLU A 267 20.34 -14.05 12.49
C GLU A 267 19.25 -15.12 12.43
N LEU A 268 18.36 -15.05 11.45
CA LEU A 268 17.29 -16.04 11.26
C LEU A 268 17.83 -17.44 10.93
N GLU A 269 19.00 -17.54 10.28
CA GLU A 269 19.68 -18.82 10.06
C GLU A 269 20.27 -19.39 11.34
N ARG A 270 20.87 -18.55 12.18
CA ARG A 270 21.46 -18.99 13.48
C ARG A 270 20.40 -19.30 14.51
N HIS A 271 19.33 -18.53 14.53
CA HIS A 271 18.24 -18.63 15.48
C HIS A 271 16.89 -18.66 14.75
N PRO A 272 16.53 -19.81 14.16
CA PRO A 272 15.31 -19.95 13.38
C PRO A 272 14.05 -19.61 14.20
N VAL A 273 13.19 -18.83 13.59
CA VAL A 273 11.88 -18.49 14.15
C VAL A 273 10.87 -19.59 13.80
N GLY A 274 10.06 -20.00 14.75
CA GLY A 274 8.98 -20.98 14.53
C GLY A 274 7.76 -20.70 15.39
N ASN A 275 6.63 -21.22 14.96
CA ASN A 275 5.32 -21.07 15.58
C ASN A 275 4.93 -19.59 15.81
N ALA A 276 5.23 -18.74 14.84
CA ALA A 276 5.01 -17.30 14.91
C ALA A 276 4.00 -16.81 13.87
N LEU A 277 3.28 -15.76 14.24
CA LEU A 277 2.63 -14.84 13.32
C LEU A 277 3.58 -13.67 13.07
N VAL A 278 3.98 -13.43 11.82
CA VAL A 278 5.05 -12.51 11.46
C VAL A 278 4.56 -11.46 10.46
N LEU A 279 4.69 -10.17 10.78
CA LEU A 279 4.55 -9.09 9.80
C LEU A 279 5.92 -8.75 9.21
N VAL A 280 6.06 -8.81 7.88
CA VAL A 280 7.28 -8.39 7.17
C VAL A 280 6.94 -7.20 6.29
N LYS A 281 7.43 -6.00 6.63
CA LYS A 281 7.13 -4.78 5.88
C LYS A 281 8.31 -3.82 5.78
N ALA A 282 8.56 -3.33 4.56
CA ALA A 282 9.61 -2.34 4.28
C ALA A 282 9.37 -1.59 2.96
N SER A 283 10.14 -0.54 2.73
CA SER A 283 10.32 -0.01 1.38
C SER A 283 11.00 -1.05 0.49
N HIS A 284 10.61 -1.11 -0.77
CA HIS A 284 11.14 -2.08 -1.75
C HIS A 284 12.68 -2.11 -1.82
N GLY A 285 13.32 -0.94 -1.70
CA GLY A 285 14.79 -0.83 -1.72
C GLY A 285 15.52 -1.52 -0.56
N ILE A 286 14.80 -1.89 0.52
CA ILE A 286 15.38 -2.67 1.64
C ILE A 286 15.47 -4.16 1.28
N GLY A 287 14.52 -4.65 0.47
CA GLY A 287 14.55 -6.02 -0.06
C GLY A 287 14.22 -7.09 0.97
N LEU A 288 13.31 -6.83 1.93
CA LEU A 288 12.93 -7.81 2.96
C LEU A 288 12.22 -9.05 2.40
N GLU A 289 11.72 -9.01 1.17
CA GLU A 289 11.18 -10.19 0.50
C GLU A 289 12.17 -11.35 0.41
N HIS A 290 13.48 -11.06 0.41
CA HIS A 290 14.52 -12.07 0.37
C HIS A 290 14.78 -12.81 1.69
N VAL A 291 14.20 -12.35 2.80
CA VAL A 291 14.31 -13.08 4.09
C VAL A 291 13.14 -14.03 4.34
N ILE A 292 12.12 -14.02 3.49
CA ILE A 292 10.90 -14.83 3.64
C ILE A 292 11.24 -16.33 3.68
N GLU A 293 12.20 -16.77 2.85
CA GLU A 293 12.66 -18.16 2.80
C GLU A 293 13.35 -18.64 4.09
N LYS A 294 13.75 -17.71 4.96
CA LYS A 294 14.38 -18.02 6.26
C LYS A 294 13.36 -18.11 7.41
N LEU A 295 12.11 -17.72 7.15
CA LEU A 295 10.98 -17.72 8.07
C LEU A 295 10.08 -18.95 7.84
#